data_847ed1e63a4fe354016a5d1f59d246ef
#
_entry.id   847ed1e63a4fe354016a5d1f59d246ef
#
_cell.length_a   1.000
_cell.length_b   1.000
_cell.length_c   1.000
_cell.angle_alpha   90.00
_cell.angle_beta   90.00
_cell.angle_gamma   90.00
#
_symmetry.space_group_name_H-M   'P 1'
#
loop_
_entity.id
_entity.type
_entity.pdbx_description
1 polymer ?
#
loop_
_entity_poly.entity_id
_entity_poly.type
_entity_poly.pdbx_seq_one_letter_code
_entity_poly.pdbx_strand_id
1 'polypeptide(L)'
;MSRIGENPINLPEGVKVDVDGQLIKVNGPKGTLEFSAHPEMKISQSNGTLIVERPSDGREFKSLHGTTRQVINNMVIGVSEGYCKELEIIGVGYQAISQGNRLQLQLGYSHDIFFDMPDEIKVTANRTEIKVEGIDKQLVGEVAAKIRSFRKPEPYKGKGIRYKGEYVRSKQGKTVGVG
;
A
#
# COMPACT_ATOMS: atom_id res chain seq x y z
N MET A 1 0.16 -10.10 -25.69
CA MET A 1 -1.08 -9.63 -25.07
C MET A 1 -0.83 -9.22 -23.65
N SER A 2 -1.49 -8.17 -23.12
CA SER A 2 -1.41 -7.79 -21.70
C SER A 2 -2.56 -8.48 -20.96
N ARG A 3 -2.30 -9.65 -20.38
CA ARG A 3 -3.34 -10.43 -19.66
C ARG A 3 -4.05 -9.63 -18.58
N ILE A 4 -3.35 -8.70 -17.92
CA ILE A 4 -3.92 -7.85 -16.87
C ILE A 4 -4.78 -6.74 -17.47
N GLY A 5 -4.33 -6.07 -18.53
CA GLY A 5 -5.02 -4.94 -19.14
C GLY A 5 -6.37 -5.32 -19.77
N GLU A 6 -6.48 -6.51 -20.35
CA GLU A 6 -7.69 -7.00 -21.01
C GLU A 6 -8.81 -7.42 -20.05
N ASN A 7 -8.47 -7.65 -18.78
CA ASN A 7 -9.51 -8.04 -17.81
C ASN A 7 -10.42 -6.85 -17.47
N PRO A 8 -11.73 -6.96 -17.61
CA PRO A 8 -12.66 -5.91 -17.18
C PRO A 8 -12.55 -5.65 -15.69
N ILE A 9 -12.88 -4.42 -15.27
CA ILE A 9 -12.95 -4.03 -13.87
C ILE A 9 -14.41 -4.00 -13.48
N ASN A 10 -14.83 -4.88 -12.60
CA ASN A 10 -16.18 -4.91 -12.07
C ASN A 10 -16.35 -3.79 -11.03
N LEU A 11 -17.43 -3.04 -11.13
CA LEU A 11 -17.79 -2.02 -10.16
C LEU A 11 -18.70 -2.64 -9.12
N PRO A 12 -18.29 -2.72 -7.83
CA PRO A 12 -19.15 -3.20 -6.77
C PRO A 12 -20.29 -2.21 -6.49
N GLU A 13 -21.34 -2.68 -5.84
CA GLU A 13 -22.47 -1.82 -5.44
C GLU A 13 -21.98 -0.68 -4.54
N GLY A 14 -22.47 0.55 -4.84
CA GLY A 14 -22.08 1.75 -4.10
C GLY A 14 -20.84 2.46 -4.61
N VAL A 15 -20.13 1.94 -5.61
CA VAL A 15 -19.01 2.63 -6.28
C VAL A 15 -19.49 3.26 -7.58
N LYS A 16 -19.22 4.55 -7.73
CA LYS A 16 -19.48 5.31 -8.96
C LYS A 16 -18.16 5.78 -9.56
N VAL A 17 -18.06 5.69 -10.87
CA VAL A 17 -16.88 6.15 -11.60
C VAL A 17 -17.31 7.18 -12.62
N ASP A 18 -16.73 8.36 -12.52
CA ASP A 18 -16.91 9.45 -13.46
C ASP A 18 -15.62 9.52 -14.30
N VAL A 19 -15.79 9.47 -15.62
CA VAL A 19 -14.69 9.55 -16.60
C VAL A 19 -14.85 10.84 -17.38
N ASP A 20 -13.96 11.81 -17.12
CA ASP A 20 -13.92 13.08 -17.85
C ASP A 20 -12.62 13.15 -18.65
N GLY A 21 -12.70 12.68 -19.89
CA GLY A 21 -11.54 12.53 -20.75
C GLY A 21 -10.50 11.59 -20.17
N GLN A 22 -9.45 12.15 -19.58
CA GLN A 22 -8.34 11.39 -18.98
C GLN A 22 -8.43 11.35 -17.44
N LEU A 23 -9.22 12.23 -16.85
CA LEU A 23 -9.43 12.26 -15.41
C LEU A 23 -10.49 11.23 -15.02
N ILE A 24 -10.09 10.32 -14.17
CA ILE A 24 -10.96 9.28 -13.62
C ILE A 24 -11.15 9.57 -12.16
N LYS A 25 -12.41 9.75 -11.77
CA LYS A 25 -12.81 9.98 -10.39
C LYS A 25 -13.64 8.81 -9.92
N VAL A 26 -13.15 8.13 -8.89
CA VAL A 26 -13.82 6.97 -8.30
C VAL A 26 -14.37 7.36 -6.94
N ASN A 27 -15.70 7.32 -6.81
CA ASN A 27 -16.41 7.64 -5.59
C ASN A 27 -16.96 6.36 -4.96
N GLY A 28 -16.75 6.17 -3.67
CA GLY A 28 -17.24 5.02 -2.93
C GLY A 28 -17.55 5.33 -1.47
N PRO A 29 -18.00 4.34 -0.70
CA PRO A 29 -18.42 4.52 0.69
C PRO A 29 -17.32 4.99 1.63
N LYS A 30 -16.04 4.73 1.30
CA LYS A 30 -14.89 5.13 2.14
C LYS A 30 -14.25 6.44 1.71
N GLY A 31 -14.57 6.97 0.53
CA GLY A 31 -14.04 8.23 0.05
C GLY A 31 -13.97 8.30 -1.47
N THR A 32 -13.19 9.25 -1.95
CA THR A 32 -13.02 9.55 -3.37
C THR A 32 -11.54 9.53 -3.72
N LEU A 33 -11.19 8.92 -4.84
CA LEU A 33 -9.86 8.96 -5.42
C LEU A 33 -9.92 9.48 -6.84
N GLU A 34 -8.88 10.20 -7.24
CA GLU A 34 -8.74 10.76 -8.59
C GLU A 34 -7.43 10.26 -9.22
N PHE A 35 -7.48 9.96 -10.50
CA PHE A 35 -6.32 9.51 -11.27
C PHE A 35 -6.38 10.08 -12.69
N SER A 36 -5.26 10.60 -13.17
CA SER A 36 -5.12 11.05 -14.55
C SER A 36 -4.45 9.95 -15.38
N ALA A 37 -5.21 9.35 -16.28
CA ALA A 37 -4.70 8.32 -17.18
C ALA A 37 -3.87 8.93 -18.31
N HIS A 38 -3.00 8.10 -18.92
CA HIS A 38 -2.23 8.52 -20.09
C HIS A 38 -3.17 8.88 -21.26
N PRO A 39 -2.88 9.98 -22.02
CA PRO A 39 -3.76 10.50 -23.07
C PRO A 39 -4.20 9.49 -24.13
N GLU A 40 -3.37 8.53 -24.42
CA GLU A 40 -3.62 7.53 -25.46
C GLU A 40 -4.44 6.32 -24.97
N MET A 41 -4.68 6.21 -23.67
CA MET A 41 -5.54 5.15 -23.13
C MET A 41 -7.00 5.59 -23.20
N LYS A 42 -7.84 4.75 -23.82
CA LYS A 42 -9.28 4.95 -23.87
C LYS A 42 -9.95 4.15 -22.77
N ILE A 43 -10.84 4.79 -22.02
CA ILE A 43 -11.57 4.16 -20.92
C ILE A 43 -13.04 4.23 -21.24
N SER A 44 -13.67 3.08 -21.30
CA SER A 44 -15.11 2.95 -21.57
C SER A 44 -15.79 2.23 -20.41
N GLN A 45 -16.99 2.71 -20.09
CA GLN A 45 -17.85 2.09 -19.09
C GLN A 45 -19.07 1.46 -19.77
N SER A 46 -19.30 0.18 -19.49
CA SER A 46 -20.44 -0.56 -20.01
C SER A 46 -20.96 -1.54 -18.96
N ASN A 47 -22.28 -1.52 -18.72
CA ASN A 47 -22.96 -2.50 -17.88
C ASN A 47 -22.33 -2.75 -16.48
N GLY A 48 -21.89 -1.69 -15.80
CA GLY A 48 -21.25 -1.80 -14.47
C GLY A 48 -19.81 -2.32 -14.51
N THR A 49 -19.20 -2.36 -15.69
CA THR A 49 -17.78 -2.71 -15.85
C THR A 49 -17.03 -1.60 -16.56
N LEU A 50 -15.74 -1.43 -16.20
CA LEU A 50 -14.82 -0.55 -16.89
C LEU A 50 -13.85 -1.37 -17.73
N ILE A 51 -13.63 -0.91 -18.95
CA ILE A 51 -12.69 -1.50 -19.90
C ILE A 51 -11.68 -0.41 -20.28
N VAL A 52 -10.41 -0.75 -20.24
CA VAL A 52 -9.31 0.09 -20.69
C VAL A 52 -8.84 -0.42 -22.03
N GLU A 53 -8.76 0.44 -23.01
CA GLU A 53 -8.31 0.10 -24.37
C GLU A 53 -7.01 0.83 -24.71
N ARG A 54 -6.14 0.18 -25.50
CA ARG A 54 -4.89 0.75 -25.99
C ARG A 54 -4.96 0.99 -27.50
N PRO A 55 -4.27 2.02 -28.03
CA PRO A 55 -4.32 2.35 -29.45
C PRO A 55 -3.57 1.33 -30.33
N SER A 56 -2.53 0.68 -29.80
CA SER A 56 -1.73 -0.28 -30.55
C SER A 56 -1.05 -1.31 -29.67
N ASP A 57 -0.44 -2.33 -30.30
CA ASP A 57 0.26 -3.44 -29.62
C ASP A 57 1.75 -3.14 -29.33
N GLY A 58 2.15 -1.88 -29.38
CA GLY A 58 3.49 -1.45 -28.98
C GLY A 58 3.85 -1.84 -27.55
N ARG A 59 5.14 -2.04 -27.28
CA ARG A 59 5.63 -2.43 -25.95
C ARG A 59 5.24 -1.43 -24.86
N GLU A 60 5.31 -0.14 -25.18
CA GLU A 60 4.97 0.96 -24.29
C GLU A 60 3.47 0.94 -23.94
N PHE A 61 2.60 0.84 -24.95
CA PHE A 61 1.15 0.78 -24.74
C PHE A 61 0.70 -0.46 -23.98
N LYS A 62 1.39 -1.59 -24.14
CA LYS A 62 1.12 -2.79 -23.33
C LYS A 62 1.43 -2.57 -21.85
N SER A 63 2.52 -1.86 -21.53
CA SER A 63 2.87 -1.54 -20.14
C SER A 63 1.90 -0.54 -19.54
N LEU A 64 1.59 0.55 -20.24
CA LEU A 64 0.63 1.57 -19.81
C LEU A 64 -0.78 0.99 -19.62
N HIS A 65 -1.22 0.12 -20.54
CA HIS A 65 -2.52 -0.55 -20.45
C HIS A 65 -2.67 -1.35 -19.16
N GLY A 66 -1.68 -2.20 -18.85
CA GLY A 66 -1.70 -2.99 -17.61
C GLY A 66 -1.64 -2.13 -16.35
N THR A 67 -0.79 -1.09 -16.35
CA THR A 67 -0.65 -0.16 -15.23
C THR A 67 -1.91 0.63 -14.99
N THR A 68 -2.48 1.27 -16.02
CA THR A 68 -3.72 2.06 -15.93
C THR A 68 -4.87 1.20 -15.41
N ARG A 69 -5.07 0.02 -15.98
CA ARG A 69 -6.10 -0.91 -15.52
C ARG A 69 -5.91 -1.27 -14.05
N GLN A 70 -4.68 -1.59 -13.63
CA GLN A 70 -4.41 -1.99 -12.26
C GLN A 70 -4.57 -0.85 -11.25
N VAL A 71 -4.20 0.39 -11.63
CA VAL A 71 -4.41 1.58 -10.79
C VAL A 71 -5.90 1.80 -10.57
N ILE A 72 -6.71 1.81 -11.63
CA ILE A 72 -8.16 1.98 -11.51
C ILE A 72 -8.78 0.86 -10.66
N ASN A 73 -8.38 -0.38 -10.86
CA ASN A 73 -8.87 -1.49 -10.05
C ASN A 73 -8.50 -1.34 -8.56
N ASN A 74 -7.29 -0.86 -8.28
CA ASN A 74 -6.88 -0.57 -6.90
C ASN A 74 -7.72 0.58 -6.30
N MET A 75 -8.06 1.62 -7.07
CA MET A 75 -8.93 2.70 -6.61
C MET A 75 -10.33 2.18 -6.27
N VAL A 76 -10.92 1.34 -7.14
CA VAL A 76 -12.25 0.74 -6.91
C VAL A 76 -12.26 -0.07 -5.62
N ILE A 77 -11.28 -0.93 -5.40
CA ILE A 77 -11.15 -1.73 -4.16
C ILE A 77 -10.91 -0.80 -2.96
N GLY A 78 -10.08 0.23 -3.12
CA GLY A 78 -9.73 1.17 -2.05
C GLY A 78 -10.93 1.96 -1.54
N VAL A 79 -11.76 2.49 -2.42
CA VAL A 79 -12.96 3.26 -2.02
C VAL A 79 -14.10 2.38 -1.51
N SER A 80 -14.12 1.08 -1.86
CA SER A 80 -15.12 0.11 -1.38
C SER A 80 -14.72 -0.53 -0.05
N GLU A 81 -13.61 -1.26 -0.03
CA GLU A 81 -13.15 -2.06 1.10
C GLU A 81 -12.04 -1.37 1.91
N GLY A 82 -11.22 -0.56 1.23
CA GLY A 82 -10.00 0.03 1.78
C GLY A 82 -8.82 -0.94 1.78
N TYR A 83 -7.66 -0.40 2.12
CA TYR A 83 -6.44 -1.18 2.26
C TYR A 83 -5.93 -1.15 3.69
N CYS A 84 -5.35 -2.26 4.11
CA CYS A 84 -4.74 -2.41 5.40
C CYS A 84 -3.36 -3.10 5.26
N LYS A 85 -2.37 -2.60 6.00
CA LYS A 85 -1.08 -3.25 6.20
C LYS A 85 -0.80 -3.38 7.69
N GLU A 86 -0.49 -4.59 8.10
CA GLU A 86 -0.14 -4.90 9.49
C GLU A 86 1.38 -5.10 9.60
N LEU A 87 1.96 -4.47 10.61
CA LEU A 87 3.37 -4.55 10.96
C LEU A 87 3.49 -5.03 12.40
N GLU A 88 4.53 -5.79 12.67
CA GLU A 88 4.87 -6.24 14.03
C GLU A 88 6.26 -5.76 14.42
N ILE A 89 6.39 -5.40 15.69
CA ILE A 89 7.64 -4.94 16.29
C ILE A 89 8.20 -6.06 17.16
N ILE A 90 9.42 -6.44 16.90
CA ILE A 90 10.12 -7.47 17.67
C ILE A 90 11.35 -6.84 18.32
N GLY A 91 11.43 -6.96 19.63
CA GLY A 91 12.56 -6.47 20.42
C GLY A 91 12.16 -6.16 21.85
N VAL A 92 13.05 -6.43 22.80
CA VAL A 92 12.85 -6.09 24.22
C VAL A 92 12.86 -4.57 24.38
N GLY A 93 11.78 -4.02 24.96
CA GLY A 93 11.63 -2.57 25.15
C GLY A 93 11.23 -1.79 23.90
N TYR A 94 11.01 -2.47 22.75
CA TYR A 94 10.50 -1.79 21.55
C TYR A 94 8.99 -1.64 21.63
N GLN A 95 8.49 -0.46 21.31
CA GLN A 95 7.05 -0.20 21.31
C GLN A 95 6.66 0.93 20.35
N ALA A 96 5.40 0.92 19.96
CA ALA A 96 4.76 1.96 19.19
C ALA A 96 3.53 2.49 19.91
N ILE A 97 3.35 3.79 19.89
CA ILE A 97 2.21 4.49 20.49
C ILE A 97 1.63 5.44 19.45
N SER A 98 0.35 5.30 19.18
CA SER A 98 -0.39 6.22 18.29
C SER A 98 -0.92 7.39 19.11
N GLN A 99 -0.59 8.62 18.71
CA GLN A 99 -1.04 9.88 19.33
C GLN A 99 -1.74 10.74 18.26
N GLY A 100 -3.02 10.45 18.03
CA GLY A 100 -3.76 11.13 16.96
C GLY A 100 -3.13 10.88 15.58
N ASN A 101 -2.66 11.94 14.91
CA ASN A 101 -2.03 11.86 13.59
C ASN A 101 -0.50 11.64 13.64
N ARG A 102 0.06 11.30 14.81
CA ARG A 102 1.48 11.06 15.03
C ARG A 102 1.72 9.67 15.61
N LEU A 103 2.73 8.97 15.10
CA LEU A 103 3.22 7.71 15.60
C LEU A 103 4.55 7.93 16.33
N GLN A 104 4.58 7.59 17.62
CA GLN A 104 5.80 7.55 18.41
C GLN A 104 6.34 6.12 18.44
N LEU A 105 7.61 5.97 18.13
CA LEU A 105 8.30 4.69 18.05
C LEU A 105 9.51 4.69 18.97
N GLN A 106 9.54 3.75 19.90
CA GLN A 106 10.68 3.44 20.75
C GLN A 106 11.34 2.16 20.23
N LEU A 107 12.45 2.31 19.55
CA LEU A 107 13.10 1.22 18.80
C LEU A 107 14.55 0.94 19.26
N GLY A 108 14.88 1.30 20.53
CA GLY A 108 16.20 1.08 21.10
C GLY A 108 17.27 2.06 20.57
N TYR A 109 16.85 3.22 20.13
CA TYR A 109 17.71 4.39 19.90
C TYR A 109 17.76 5.25 21.16
N SER A 110 18.70 6.20 21.22
CA SER A 110 18.86 7.15 22.32
C SER A 110 17.68 8.16 22.42
N HIS A 111 16.86 8.27 21.39
CA HIS A 111 15.71 9.15 21.31
C HIS A 111 14.52 8.43 20.65
N ASP A 112 13.32 8.88 20.98
CA ASP A 112 12.11 8.39 20.32
C ASP A 112 12.01 8.95 18.91
N ILE A 113 11.47 8.13 17.99
CA ILE A 113 11.19 8.56 16.63
C ILE A 113 9.73 8.98 16.57
N PHE A 114 9.48 10.18 16.07
CA PHE A 114 8.14 10.69 15.80
C PHE A 114 7.92 10.74 14.30
N PHE A 115 6.81 10.19 13.86
CA PHE A 115 6.43 10.18 12.46
C PHE A 115 5.00 10.73 12.31
N ASP A 116 4.87 11.86 11.61
CA ASP A 116 3.60 12.48 11.30
C ASP A 116 2.99 11.78 10.08
N MET A 117 1.71 11.39 10.21
CA MET A 117 0.99 10.66 9.17
C MET A 117 0.32 11.62 8.19
N PRO A 118 0.22 11.26 6.89
CA PRO A 118 -0.69 11.92 5.97
C PRO A 118 -2.14 11.81 6.49
N ASP A 119 -2.94 12.86 6.25
CA ASP A 119 -4.34 12.92 6.73
C ASP A 119 -5.25 11.81 6.20
N GLU A 120 -4.90 11.24 5.04
CA GLU A 120 -5.63 10.15 4.37
C GLU A 120 -5.35 8.77 4.96
N ILE A 121 -4.38 8.66 5.88
CA ILE A 121 -3.94 7.39 6.47
C ILE A 121 -4.24 7.36 7.95
N LYS A 122 -4.95 6.31 8.36
CA LYS A 122 -5.18 6.02 9.77
C LYS A 122 -4.19 4.97 10.25
N VAL A 123 -3.43 5.31 11.29
CA VAL A 123 -2.51 4.36 11.93
C VAL A 123 -2.96 4.10 13.35
N THR A 124 -3.13 2.83 13.65
CA THR A 124 -3.42 2.35 15.01
C THR A 124 -2.23 1.53 15.49
N ALA A 125 -1.71 1.87 16.65
CA ALA A 125 -0.60 1.14 17.26
C ALA A 125 -0.98 0.62 18.64
N ASN A 126 -0.67 -0.65 18.88
CA ASN A 126 -0.84 -1.29 20.17
C ASN A 126 0.48 -1.97 20.56
N ARG A 127 1.35 -1.19 21.19
CA ARG A 127 2.71 -1.58 21.63
C ARG A 127 3.53 -2.25 20.53
N THR A 128 3.27 -3.52 20.25
CA THR A 128 4.06 -4.34 19.30
C THR A 128 3.40 -4.52 17.94
N GLU A 129 2.16 -4.09 17.78
CA GLU A 129 1.43 -4.19 16.52
C GLU A 129 1.10 -2.81 15.98
N ILE A 130 1.33 -2.61 14.69
CA ILE A 130 0.97 -1.38 13.99
C ILE A 130 0.08 -1.76 12.81
N LYS A 131 -1.06 -1.11 12.71
CA LYS A 131 -2.02 -1.27 11.62
C LYS A 131 -2.12 0.05 10.86
N VAL A 132 -1.85 0.00 9.56
CA VAL A 132 -1.90 1.14 8.64
C VAL A 132 -3.08 0.94 7.70
N GLU A 133 -4.07 1.83 7.74
CA GLU A 133 -5.29 1.75 6.95
C GLU A 133 -5.47 3.01 6.10
N GLY A 134 -6.00 2.85 4.90
CA GLY A 134 -6.31 3.96 4.00
C GLY A 134 -7.04 3.50 2.75
N ILE A 135 -7.47 4.45 1.95
CA ILE A 135 -8.16 4.21 0.69
C ILE A 135 -7.19 4.03 -0.48
N ASP A 136 -6.03 4.73 -0.45
CA ASP A 136 -5.01 4.62 -1.48
C ASP A 136 -4.00 3.50 -1.14
N LYS A 137 -3.97 2.47 -1.97
CA LYS A 137 -3.04 1.35 -1.86
C LYS A 137 -1.58 1.78 -1.87
N GLN A 138 -1.24 2.75 -2.72
CA GLN A 138 0.13 3.21 -2.88
C GLN A 138 0.57 3.95 -1.62
N LEU A 139 -0.23 4.87 -1.12
CA LEU A 139 0.06 5.65 0.08
C LEU A 139 0.14 4.76 1.33
N VAL A 140 -0.79 3.80 1.49
CA VAL A 140 -0.73 2.79 2.57
C VAL A 140 0.57 1.98 2.49
N GLY A 141 0.96 1.56 1.29
CA GLY A 141 2.21 0.82 1.06
C GLY A 141 3.45 1.65 1.39
N GLU A 142 3.48 2.91 0.99
CA GLU A 142 4.58 3.85 1.23
C GLU A 142 4.77 4.13 2.72
N VAL A 143 3.68 4.46 3.42
CA VAL A 143 3.69 4.70 4.88
C VAL A 143 4.15 3.45 5.63
N ALA A 144 3.63 2.28 5.30
CA ALA A 144 4.05 1.03 5.92
C ALA A 144 5.54 0.73 5.67
N ALA A 145 6.03 0.94 4.46
CA ALA A 145 7.44 0.78 4.12
C ALA A 145 8.34 1.79 4.86
N LYS A 146 7.87 3.03 5.01
CA LYS A 146 8.58 4.07 5.78
C LYS A 146 8.69 3.68 7.26
N ILE A 147 7.60 3.24 7.88
CA ILE A 147 7.61 2.75 9.28
C ILE A 147 8.61 1.59 9.42
N ARG A 148 8.56 0.61 8.52
CA ARG A 148 9.50 -0.53 8.52
C ARG A 148 10.95 -0.08 8.36
N SER A 149 11.21 0.98 7.60
CA SER A 149 12.56 1.48 7.35
C SER A 149 13.24 2.09 8.57
N PHE A 150 12.49 2.57 9.58
CA PHE A 150 13.08 3.13 10.81
C PHE A 150 13.91 2.12 11.60
N ARG A 151 13.51 0.85 11.59
CA ARG A 151 14.31 -0.23 12.16
C ARG A 151 14.03 -1.53 11.42
N LYS A 152 14.77 -1.79 10.35
CA LYS A 152 14.65 -3.05 9.58
C LYS A 152 14.98 -4.25 10.46
N PRO A 153 14.33 -5.41 10.25
CA PRO A 153 14.61 -6.61 11.04
C PRO A 153 16.06 -7.07 10.83
N GLU A 154 16.75 -7.34 11.91
CA GLU A 154 18.11 -7.86 11.87
C GLU A 154 18.12 -9.38 11.58
N PRO A 155 19.19 -9.91 10.96
CA PRO A 155 19.23 -11.32 10.56
C PRO A 155 19.56 -12.31 11.70
N TYR A 156 19.92 -11.84 12.90
CA TYR A 156 20.36 -12.75 13.99
C TYR A 156 19.22 -13.13 14.92
N LYS A 157 18.58 -12.14 15.54
CA LYS A 157 17.47 -12.34 16.49
C LYS A 157 16.14 -11.84 15.93
N GLY A 158 16.12 -11.28 14.71
CA GLY A 158 14.93 -10.75 14.06
C GLY A 158 14.38 -9.47 14.68
N LYS A 159 15.15 -8.75 15.53
CA LYS A 159 14.72 -7.51 16.15
C LYS A 159 14.52 -6.41 15.10
N GLY A 160 13.42 -5.70 15.19
CA GLY A 160 13.05 -4.63 14.27
C GLY A 160 11.57 -4.63 13.94
N ILE A 161 11.17 -3.87 12.93
CA ILE A 161 9.82 -3.79 12.42
C ILE A 161 9.74 -4.62 11.14
N ARG A 162 8.78 -5.53 11.06
CA ARG A 162 8.51 -6.34 9.87
C ARG A 162 7.02 -6.36 9.55
N TYR A 163 6.67 -6.73 8.34
CA TYR A 163 5.27 -7.03 8.01
C TYR A 163 4.81 -8.28 8.77
N LYS A 164 3.57 -8.30 9.16
CA LYS A 164 2.98 -9.49 9.80
C LYS A 164 3.07 -10.68 8.85
N GLY A 165 3.70 -11.76 9.32
CA GLY A 165 3.98 -12.95 8.50
C GLY A 165 5.19 -12.83 7.57
N GLU A 166 5.96 -11.75 7.61
CA GLU A 166 7.20 -11.64 6.83
C GLU A 166 8.25 -12.62 7.35
N TYR A 167 8.75 -13.47 6.44
CA TYR A 167 9.89 -14.34 6.75
C TYR A 167 11.20 -13.55 6.71
N VAL A 168 11.87 -13.47 7.85
CA VAL A 168 13.20 -12.86 7.97
C VAL A 168 14.26 -13.96 7.98
N ARG A 169 15.15 -13.95 6.99
CA ARG A 169 16.24 -14.94 6.91
C ARG A 169 17.14 -14.81 8.12
N SER A 170 17.28 -15.90 8.89
CA SER A 170 18.18 -15.97 10.05
C SER A 170 19.61 -16.35 9.61
N LYS A 171 20.60 -15.71 10.21
CA LYS A 171 22.03 -16.07 10.10
C LYS A 171 22.53 -16.56 11.44
N GLN A 172 23.42 -17.54 11.41
CA GLN A 172 24.15 -17.94 12.61
C GLN A 172 25.15 -16.84 13.01
N GLY A 173 25.17 -16.50 14.30
CA GLY A 173 26.22 -15.67 14.87
C GLY A 173 27.59 -16.36 14.82
N LYS A 174 28.66 -15.63 15.15
CA LYS A 174 29.98 -16.21 15.30
C LYS A 174 29.92 -17.28 16.38
N THR A 175 30.30 -18.52 16.04
CA THR A 175 30.58 -19.57 17.03
C THR A 175 31.82 -19.13 17.79
N VAL A 176 31.74 -19.05 19.10
CA VAL A 176 32.95 -18.90 19.93
C VAL A 176 33.76 -20.18 19.71
N GLY A 177 34.90 -20.05 19.02
CA GLY A 177 35.82 -21.17 18.86
C GLY A 177 36.23 -21.62 20.25
N VAL A 178 35.98 -22.90 20.54
CA VAL A 178 36.60 -23.57 21.69
C VAL A 178 38.07 -23.69 21.32
N GLY A 179 38.92 -22.82 21.90
CA GLY A 179 40.35 -22.96 21.87
C GLY A 179 40.79 -24.07 22.83
#